data_80e1da110d41d630c86fdb299bf1fe72
#
_entry.id   80e1da110d41d630c86fdb299bf1fe72
#
_cell.length_a   1.000
_cell.length_b   1.000
_cell.length_c   1.000
_cell.angle_alpha   90.00
_cell.angle_beta   90.00
_cell.angle_gamma   90.00
#
_symmetry.space_group_name_H-M   'P 1'
#
loop_
_entity.id
_entity.type
_entity.pdbx_description
1 polymer ?
#
loop_
_entity_poly.entity_id
_entity_poly.type
_entity_poly.pdbx_seq_one_letter_code
_entity_poly.pdbx_strand_id
1 'polypeptide(L)'
;AFTEDDVKEFSSFLQDQTDLFYRTPLEKNITLKQKTGAVRGKRKRFGFSDITDITLHRWPHADEYLTKLQPYVGWMYSTWFTLLTLCCFGVMFWMWADKFGEIWNDSFRFYNFSEKGVGDLIEFWFLFGAMAFFHESAHGMTCKQFGARVEKMEFLLMYFAPTFVCDVTQVWIVGERKARLCTIIAGIWFDLIICFFATLLWWTTPPGMYAHDFAYKVIMVSGIGVTLLNLNPLIKLDGYYMFSELLGEADLKERSTLYVSDWVKKNLFGLPVEVEYVPRRRRALYLTYAVFSGIYSYLLIILVVMFVYNVLRSYSPEFAWIPGLVVAYLIFKSRIWRSVRFMKEVYLDKKDRLRRWSTGPRIAMLGVAALLVLFAPVWPDFVEGRFVLEPAERAVVRAEVAGVVTQVLVSEDQAVAAGAPLVQLRSLQLQSAADKADADLSAASARAVEAGLRYSDFGTAEHAREGLAAQRQIVSEESSRLRVTSPIAGVVVTSRINDLLGSYLPAGTKIAEVADYKTMTARIYIPEYSVRDVRLGTWARLQLRSRLRPISGTLAALAPVDAEIDPALVEKAQLNGIVPPPYYVGSVSVANDGTLLEGMTGNAKLFVRRRSLAGMLGRFGLDLVERRFW
;
A
#
# COMPACT_ATOMS: atom_id res chain seq x y z
N ALA A 1 62.74 -14.50 -13.10
CA ALA A 1 63.56 -13.29 -12.98
C ALA A 1 63.19 -12.40 -14.15
N PHE A 2 62.83 -11.16 -13.90
CA PHE A 2 62.59 -10.18 -14.96
C PHE A 2 63.91 -9.85 -15.65
N THR A 3 63.88 -9.80 -16.95
CA THR A 3 65.03 -9.38 -17.74
C THR A 3 65.11 -7.83 -17.82
N GLU A 4 66.28 -7.29 -18.19
CA GLU A 4 66.46 -5.85 -18.33
C GLU A 4 65.57 -5.27 -19.44
N ASP A 5 65.23 -6.09 -20.43
CA ASP A 5 64.33 -5.73 -21.53
C ASP A 5 62.85 -5.66 -21.07
N ASP A 6 62.41 -6.55 -20.19
CA ASP A 6 61.07 -6.50 -19.59
C ASP A 6 60.87 -5.20 -18.79
N VAL A 7 61.90 -4.74 -18.08
CA VAL A 7 61.87 -3.47 -17.32
C VAL A 7 61.83 -2.27 -18.26
N LYS A 8 62.54 -2.32 -19.36
CA LYS A 8 62.53 -1.25 -20.37
C LYS A 8 61.19 -1.17 -21.10
N GLU A 9 60.62 -2.32 -21.47
CA GLU A 9 59.30 -2.40 -22.10
C GLU A 9 58.20 -1.89 -21.15
N PHE A 10 58.21 -2.30 -19.89
CA PHE A 10 57.28 -1.81 -18.87
C PHE A 10 57.46 -0.30 -18.60
N SER A 11 58.69 0.19 -18.57
CA SER A 11 58.97 1.62 -18.41
C SER A 11 58.46 2.45 -19.60
N SER A 12 58.64 1.96 -20.85
CA SER A 12 58.09 2.61 -22.03
C SER A 12 56.57 2.60 -22.06
N PHE A 13 55.96 1.48 -21.67
CA PHE A 13 54.52 1.37 -21.51
C PHE A 13 53.96 2.39 -20.50
N LEU A 14 54.59 2.54 -19.33
CA LEU A 14 54.19 3.52 -18.33
C LEU A 14 54.36 4.97 -18.83
N GLN A 15 55.36 5.25 -19.64
CA GLN A 15 55.58 6.56 -20.23
C GLN A 15 54.54 6.90 -21.31
N ASP A 16 54.17 5.94 -22.14
CA ASP A 16 53.33 6.16 -23.31
C ASP A 16 51.83 6.04 -22.99
N GLN A 17 51.45 5.19 -22.04
CA GLN A 17 50.04 4.89 -21.75
C GLN A 17 49.49 5.54 -20.49
N THR A 18 50.30 5.83 -19.48
CA THR A 18 49.79 6.22 -18.16
C THR A 18 50.05 7.66 -17.75
N ASP A 19 50.78 8.46 -18.54
CA ASP A 19 51.22 9.83 -18.16
C ASP A 19 51.95 9.90 -16.79
N LEU A 20 52.42 8.78 -16.27
CA LEU A 20 53.07 8.70 -14.96
C LEU A 20 54.50 9.25 -15.01
N PHE A 21 55.15 9.10 -16.17
CA PHE A 21 56.49 9.61 -16.39
C PHE A 21 56.53 10.56 -17.59
N TYR A 22 57.24 11.65 -17.44
CA TYR A 22 57.46 12.64 -18.50
C TYR A 22 58.89 12.58 -18.95
N ARG A 23 59.13 12.55 -20.26
CA ARG A 23 60.49 12.52 -20.85
C ARG A 23 61.23 13.83 -20.65
N THR A 24 60.48 14.93 -20.65
CA THR A 24 61.04 16.26 -20.47
C THR A 24 60.16 17.16 -19.60
N PRO A 25 60.71 18.19 -18.93
CA PRO A 25 59.95 19.20 -18.22
C PRO A 25 58.92 19.93 -19.09
N LEU A 26 59.20 20.01 -20.41
CA LEU A 26 58.31 20.65 -21.38
C LEU A 26 57.03 19.81 -21.59
N GLU A 27 57.16 18.48 -21.75
CA GLU A 27 56.03 17.56 -21.85
C GLU A 27 55.14 17.63 -20.63
N LYS A 28 55.73 17.64 -19.43
CA LYS A 28 54.97 17.81 -18.18
C LYS A 28 54.14 19.09 -18.19
N ASN A 29 54.69 20.19 -18.63
CA ASN A 29 53.99 21.48 -18.68
C ASN A 29 52.91 21.50 -19.75
N ILE A 30 53.08 20.84 -20.89
CA ILE A 30 52.09 20.74 -21.97
C ILE A 30 50.91 19.86 -21.50
N THR A 31 51.20 18.69 -20.92
CA THR A 31 50.18 17.75 -20.41
C THR A 31 49.43 18.37 -19.25
N LEU A 32 50.09 19.07 -18.31
CA LEU A 32 49.43 19.81 -17.23
C LEU A 32 48.54 20.93 -17.76
N LYS A 33 48.96 21.67 -18.79
CA LYS A 33 48.15 22.71 -19.45
C LYS A 33 46.95 22.10 -20.17
N GLN A 34 47.10 20.95 -20.83
CA GLN A 34 46.00 20.23 -21.46
C GLN A 34 45.01 19.69 -20.44
N LYS A 35 45.48 19.09 -19.33
CA LYS A 35 44.63 18.61 -18.23
C LYS A 35 43.91 19.77 -17.51
N THR A 36 44.60 20.88 -17.23
CA THR A 36 43.98 22.08 -16.66
C THR A 36 43.03 22.77 -17.64
N GLY A 37 43.31 22.75 -18.94
CA GLY A 37 42.43 23.22 -20.00
C GLY A 37 41.18 22.32 -20.12
N ALA A 38 41.35 21.01 -20.07
CA ALA A 38 40.24 20.06 -20.08
C ALA A 38 39.38 20.15 -18.80
N VAL A 39 39.98 20.41 -17.64
CA VAL A 39 39.26 20.67 -16.38
C VAL A 39 38.54 22.02 -16.41
N ARG A 40 39.16 23.08 -16.97
CA ARG A 40 38.52 24.39 -17.18
C ARG A 40 37.49 24.38 -18.31
N GLY A 41 37.67 23.58 -19.36
CA GLY A 41 36.70 23.42 -20.44
C GLY A 41 35.47 22.61 -20.06
N LYS A 42 35.54 21.78 -19.05
CA LYS A 42 34.38 21.27 -18.31
C LYS A 42 33.89 22.35 -17.32
N ARG A 43 33.56 23.56 -17.82
CA ARG A 43 32.53 24.35 -17.13
C ARG A 43 31.36 23.39 -16.90
N LYS A 44 31.12 23.05 -15.62
CA LYS A 44 29.95 22.29 -15.22
C LYS A 44 28.78 22.98 -15.93
N ARG A 45 28.30 22.40 -17.03
CA ARG A 45 26.94 22.70 -17.48
C ARG A 45 26.08 22.33 -16.31
N PHE A 46 25.37 23.31 -15.79
CA PHE A 46 24.39 23.14 -14.73
C PHE A 46 23.56 21.94 -15.12
N GLY A 47 23.92 20.79 -14.59
CA GLY A 47 23.27 19.52 -14.88
C GLY A 47 22.21 19.31 -13.81
N PHE A 48 21.22 18.52 -14.09
CA PHE A 48 20.18 18.20 -13.11
C PHE A 48 20.75 17.47 -11.87
N SER A 49 21.93 16.84 -11.96
CA SER A 49 22.70 16.34 -10.82
C SER A 49 23.11 17.45 -9.84
N ASP A 50 23.25 18.69 -10.31
CA ASP A 50 23.60 19.83 -9.46
C ASP A 50 22.38 20.41 -8.73
N ILE A 51 21.15 20.02 -9.14
CA ILE A 51 19.90 20.37 -8.45
C ILE A 51 19.54 19.29 -7.41
N THR A 52 19.96 18.04 -7.63
CA THR A 52 19.70 16.94 -6.70
C THR A 52 20.63 16.96 -5.50
N ASP A 53 21.83 17.55 -5.65
CA ASP A 53 22.88 17.60 -4.63
C ASP A 53 23.32 19.06 -4.43
N ILE A 54 22.52 19.84 -3.69
CA ILE A 54 22.82 21.25 -3.41
C ILE A 54 23.64 21.32 -2.12
N THR A 55 24.93 21.62 -2.22
CA THR A 55 25.76 21.88 -1.05
C THR A 55 25.40 23.24 -0.47
N LEU A 56 24.82 23.24 0.73
CA LEU A 56 24.43 24.46 1.46
C LEU A 56 25.61 25.04 2.23
N HIS A 57 26.35 24.17 2.91
CA HIS A 57 27.48 24.58 3.73
C HIS A 57 28.58 23.51 3.74
N ARG A 58 29.84 23.97 3.79
CA ARG A 58 31.03 23.12 3.89
C ARG A 58 31.88 23.58 5.06
N TRP A 59 32.21 22.66 5.96
CA TRP A 59 33.11 22.90 7.10
C TRP A 59 34.53 22.41 6.77
N PRO A 60 35.43 23.28 6.34
CA PRO A 60 36.82 22.88 6.00
C PRO A 60 37.65 22.53 7.24
N HIS A 61 37.24 23.03 8.45
CA HIS A 61 37.89 22.77 9.73
C HIS A 61 37.20 21.70 10.57
N ALA A 62 36.49 20.77 9.93
CA ALA A 62 35.78 19.68 10.62
C ALA A 62 36.74 18.84 11.48
N ASP A 63 37.96 18.61 11.02
CA ASP A 63 38.99 17.86 11.76
C ASP A 63 39.35 18.50 13.09
N GLU A 64 39.50 19.82 13.15
CA GLU A 64 39.80 20.56 14.40
C GLU A 64 38.64 20.49 15.36
N TYR A 65 37.40 20.63 14.86
CA TYR A 65 36.19 20.52 15.67
C TYR A 65 36.08 19.12 16.33
N LEU A 66 36.23 18.08 15.52
CA LEU A 66 36.18 16.69 16.00
C LEU A 66 37.33 16.38 16.98
N THR A 67 38.52 16.95 16.74
CA THR A 67 39.67 16.81 17.67
C THR A 67 39.38 17.44 19.04
N LYS A 68 38.73 18.60 19.08
CA LYS A 68 38.31 19.23 20.33
C LYS A 68 37.22 18.43 21.07
N LEU A 69 36.36 17.75 20.35
CA LEU A 69 35.26 16.95 20.89
C LEU A 69 35.75 15.57 21.42
N GLN A 70 36.83 15.04 20.84
CA GLN A 70 37.35 13.69 21.13
C GLN A 70 37.57 13.40 22.64
N PRO A 71 38.14 14.30 23.45
CA PRO A 71 38.32 14.03 24.90
C PRO A 71 37.01 13.77 25.64
N TYR A 72 35.92 14.41 25.19
CA TYR A 72 34.60 14.31 25.85
C TYR A 72 33.85 13.02 25.49
N VAL A 73 34.11 12.45 24.31
CA VAL A 73 33.39 11.25 23.81
C VAL A 73 34.28 10.00 23.76
N GLY A 74 35.59 10.13 24.06
CA GLY A 74 36.55 9.02 23.99
C GLY A 74 36.18 7.80 24.84
N TRP A 75 35.48 7.99 25.96
CA TRP A 75 34.98 6.92 26.81
C TRP A 75 33.95 6.00 26.11
N MET A 76 33.27 6.49 25.07
CA MET A 76 32.31 5.71 24.26
C MET A 76 32.97 4.57 23.47
N TYR A 77 34.31 4.63 23.30
CA TYR A 77 35.09 3.58 22.62
C TYR A 77 35.63 2.52 23.61
N SER A 78 35.23 2.59 24.86
CA SER A 78 35.61 1.58 25.86
C SER A 78 34.80 0.30 25.71
N THR A 79 35.42 -0.84 26.07
CA THR A 79 34.74 -2.15 26.05
C THR A 79 33.50 -2.16 26.94
N TRP A 80 33.55 -1.47 28.08
CA TRP A 80 32.41 -1.35 28.98
C TRP A 80 31.23 -0.64 28.35
N PHE A 81 31.47 0.45 27.63
CA PHE A 81 30.40 1.16 26.94
C PHE A 81 29.81 0.31 25.82
N THR A 82 30.64 -0.42 25.07
CA THR A 82 30.16 -1.35 24.04
C THR A 82 29.27 -2.45 24.61
N LEU A 83 29.68 -3.05 25.72
CA LEU A 83 28.85 -4.08 26.40
C LEU A 83 27.55 -3.49 26.94
N LEU A 84 27.62 -2.30 27.56
CA LEU A 84 26.44 -1.60 28.07
C LEU A 84 25.45 -1.31 26.97
N THR A 85 25.89 -0.77 25.83
CA THR A 85 25.02 -0.45 24.70
C THR A 85 24.41 -1.71 24.07
N LEU A 86 25.15 -2.82 23.99
CA LEU A 86 24.60 -4.11 23.55
C LEU A 86 23.49 -4.61 24.49
N CYS A 87 23.66 -4.47 25.81
CA CYS A 87 22.58 -4.79 26.75
C CYS A 87 21.37 -3.87 26.55
N CYS A 88 21.60 -2.55 26.36
CA CYS A 88 20.54 -1.59 26.07
C CYS A 88 19.77 -1.95 24.77
N PHE A 89 20.47 -2.36 23.73
CA PHE A 89 19.82 -2.83 22.48
C PHE A 89 19.01 -4.10 22.71
N GLY A 90 19.50 -5.04 23.53
CA GLY A 90 18.75 -6.22 23.93
C GLY A 90 17.42 -5.86 24.63
N VAL A 91 17.46 -4.91 25.57
CA VAL A 91 16.27 -4.39 26.25
C VAL A 91 15.33 -3.70 25.27
N MET A 92 15.86 -2.85 24.38
CA MET A 92 15.08 -2.16 23.33
C MET A 92 14.33 -3.16 22.44
N PHE A 93 15.02 -4.17 21.93
CA PHE A 93 14.39 -5.19 21.09
C PHE A 93 13.35 -6.02 21.84
N TRP A 94 13.56 -6.29 23.12
CA TRP A 94 12.57 -6.93 23.98
C TRP A 94 11.32 -6.06 24.12
N MET A 95 11.47 -4.75 24.38
CA MET A 95 10.35 -3.80 24.45
C MET A 95 9.58 -3.74 23.13
N TRP A 96 10.28 -3.76 21.99
CA TRP A 96 9.65 -3.79 20.67
C TRP A 96 8.92 -5.10 20.39
N ALA A 97 9.42 -6.23 20.86
CA ALA A 97 8.78 -7.53 20.71
C ALA A 97 7.48 -7.61 21.52
N ASP A 98 7.46 -7.06 22.73
CA ASP A 98 6.28 -7.01 23.60
C ASP A 98 5.16 -6.14 23.01
N LYS A 99 5.52 -5.01 22.39
CA LYS A 99 4.59 -4.07 21.75
C LYS A 99 4.61 -4.12 20.21
N PHE A 100 4.97 -5.27 19.64
CA PHE A 100 5.18 -5.40 18.20
C PHE A 100 3.95 -4.99 17.37
N GLY A 101 2.76 -5.38 17.80
CA GLY A 101 1.50 -5.04 17.09
C GLY A 101 1.24 -3.53 17.02
N GLU A 102 1.55 -2.81 18.09
CA GLU A 102 1.40 -1.35 18.17
C GLU A 102 2.40 -0.66 17.24
N ILE A 103 3.69 -1.00 17.36
CA ILE A 103 4.76 -0.44 16.51
C ILE A 103 4.50 -0.75 15.02
N TRP A 104 4.07 -1.97 14.70
CA TRP A 104 3.83 -2.38 13.31
C TRP A 104 2.68 -1.60 12.66
N ASN A 105 1.54 -1.52 13.33
CA ASN A 105 0.37 -0.81 12.81
C ASN A 105 0.63 0.69 12.65
N ASP A 106 1.27 1.30 13.64
CA ASP A 106 1.57 2.72 13.62
C ASP A 106 2.70 3.08 12.65
N SER A 107 3.61 2.14 12.33
CA SER A 107 4.65 2.35 11.32
C SER A 107 4.06 2.68 9.95
N PHE A 108 3.05 1.95 9.51
CA PHE A 108 2.36 2.25 8.24
C PHE A 108 1.68 3.61 8.27
N ARG A 109 1.06 3.97 9.40
CA ARG A 109 0.44 5.27 9.59
C ARG A 109 1.47 6.39 9.62
N PHE A 110 2.65 6.16 10.22
CA PHE A 110 3.73 7.13 10.26
C PHE A 110 4.24 7.50 8.87
N TYR A 111 4.43 6.51 7.99
CA TYR A 111 4.92 6.72 6.62
C TYR A 111 3.81 7.10 5.62
N ASN A 112 2.55 7.23 6.07
CA ASN A 112 1.46 7.75 5.25
C ASN A 112 1.46 9.29 5.24
N PHE A 113 2.29 9.88 4.39
CA PHE A 113 2.45 11.34 4.28
C PHE A 113 1.21 12.07 3.72
N SER A 114 0.23 11.35 3.17
CA SER A 114 -0.99 11.97 2.63
C SER A 114 -1.91 12.53 3.72
N GLU A 115 -1.78 12.06 4.96
CA GLU A 115 -2.59 12.49 6.11
C GLU A 115 -1.87 13.53 7.00
N LYS A 116 -0.63 13.89 6.68
CA LYS A 116 0.21 14.77 7.52
C LYS A 116 0.09 16.23 7.10
N GLY A 117 0.05 17.11 8.10
CA GLY A 117 0.10 18.53 7.91
C GLY A 117 1.50 19.03 7.54
N VAL A 118 1.57 20.30 7.09
CA VAL A 118 2.86 20.95 6.78
C VAL A 118 3.78 20.99 7.99
N GLY A 119 3.23 21.17 9.20
CA GLY A 119 3.99 21.16 10.45
C GLY A 119 4.70 19.83 10.70
N ASP A 120 4.01 18.70 10.49
CA ASP A 120 4.59 17.36 10.62
C ASP A 120 5.72 17.11 9.60
N LEU A 121 5.58 17.64 8.37
CA LEU A 121 6.61 17.52 7.35
C LEU A 121 7.87 18.33 7.72
N ILE A 122 7.70 19.52 8.27
CA ILE A 122 8.80 20.37 8.76
C ILE A 122 9.50 19.68 9.93
N GLU A 123 8.73 19.17 10.90
CA GLU A 123 9.29 18.42 12.04
C GLU A 123 10.08 17.19 11.59
N PHE A 124 9.51 16.40 10.67
CA PHE A 124 10.19 15.26 10.06
C PHE A 124 11.49 15.66 9.35
N TRP A 125 11.47 16.77 8.62
CA TRP A 125 12.63 17.30 7.90
C TRP A 125 13.76 17.70 8.86
N PHE A 126 13.43 18.40 9.95
CA PHE A 126 14.41 18.74 10.99
C PHE A 126 14.94 17.51 11.71
N LEU A 127 14.05 16.58 12.08
CA LEU A 127 14.44 15.36 12.78
C LEU A 127 15.38 14.52 11.91
N PHE A 128 15.06 14.36 10.62
CA PHE A 128 15.91 13.64 9.68
C PHE A 128 17.29 14.29 9.53
N GLY A 129 17.34 15.64 9.41
CA GLY A 129 18.59 16.39 9.34
C GLY A 129 19.43 16.27 10.61
N ALA A 130 18.80 16.34 11.79
CA ALA A 130 19.50 16.16 13.06
C ALA A 130 20.08 14.73 13.19
N MET A 131 19.31 13.71 12.82
CA MET A 131 19.78 12.32 12.81
C MET A 131 20.95 12.14 11.84
N ALA A 132 20.86 12.67 10.62
CA ALA A 132 21.95 12.61 9.65
C ALA A 132 23.23 13.30 10.18
N PHE A 133 23.10 14.43 10.89
CA PHE A 133 24.25 15.11 11.50
C PHE A 133 24.94 14.23 12.55
N PHE A 134 24.20 13.64 13.46
CA PHE A 134 24.77 12.78 14.51
C PHE A 134 25.37 11.51 13.92
N HIS A 135 24.69 10.89 12.96
CA HIS A 135 25.17 9.71 12.23
C HIS A 135 26.54 9.97 11.58
N GLU A 136 26.66 11.03 10.79
CA GLU A 136 27.90 11.40 10.08
C GLU A 136 28.99 11.84 11.07
N SER A 137 28.62 12.50 12.17
CA SER A 137 29.56 12.87 13.24
C SER A 137 30.15 11.63 13.92
N ALA A 138 29.36 10.56 14.09
CA ALA A 138 29.85 9.30 14.66
C ALA A 138 30.90 8.62 13.77
N HIS A 139 30.71 8.64 12.42
CA HIS A 139 31.73 8.19 11.49
C HIS A 139 33.03 9.00 11.62
N GLY A 140 32.92 10.33 11.63
CA GLY A 140 34.06 11.23 11.75
C GLY A 140 34.81 11.04 13.07
N MET A 141 34.11 10.92 14.18
CA MET A 141 34.71 10.69 15.51
C MET A 141 35.43 9.34 15.57
N THR A 142 34.85 8.29 15.02
CA THR A 142 35.47 6.97 14.97
C THR A 142 36.73 6.97 14.08
N CYS A 143 36.66 7.66 12.95
CA CYS A 143 37.82 7.90 12.08
C CYS A 143 38.97 8.55 12.84
N LYS A 144 38.68 9.58 13.65
CA LYS A 144 39.66 10.26 14.53
C LYS A 144 40.23 9.34 15.59
N GLN A 145 39.41 8.49 16.20
CA GLN A 145 39.86 7.54 17.24
C GLN A 145 40.92 6.56 16.71
N PHE A 146 40.89 6.21 15.43
CA PHE A 146 41.90 5.39 14.77
C PHE A 146 43.05 6.19 14.16
N GLY A 147 43.16 7.49 14.48
CA GLY A 147 44.28 8.36 14.06
C GLY A 147 44.17 8.88 12.62
N ALA A 148 43.08 8.65 11.92
CA ALA A 148 42.84 9.20 10.61
C ALA A 148 42.29 10.64 10.69
N ARG A 149 42.46 11.42 9.61
CA ARG A 149 41.95 12.79 9.54
C ARG A 149 40.62 12.83 8.79
N VAL A 150 39.77 13.77 9.17
CA VAL A 150 38.52 14.07 8.46
C VAL A 150 38.75 15.31 7.59
N GLU A 151 38.78 15.15 6.27
CA GLU A 151 39.10 16.25 5.37
C GLU A 151 38.04 17.35 5.36
N LYS A 152 36.78 16.98 5.34
CA LYS A 152 35.64 17.90 5.29
C LYS A 152 34.37 17.26 5.80
N MET A 153 33.48 18.12 6.26
CA MET A 153 32.10 17.79 6.55
C MET A 153 31.20 18.76 5.79
N GLU A 154 30.19 18.24 5.10
CA GLU A 154 29.34 19.03 4.23
C GLU A 154 27.88 18.86 4.63
N PHE A 155 27.14 19.95 4.65
CA PHE A 155 25.67 19.95 4.73
C PHE A 155 25.11 20.20 3.33
N LEU A 156 24.31 19.29 2.86
CA LEU A 156 23.73 19.34 1.53
C LEU A 156 22.25 18.94 1.54
N LEU A 157 21.52 19.41 0.56
CA LEU A 157 20.19 18.92 0.26
C LEU A 157 20.29 17.87 -0.84
N MET A 158 20.06 16.61 -0.48
CA MET A 158 20.00 15.51 -1.42
C MET A 158 18.54 15.16 -1.68
N TYR A 159 18.07 15.39 -2.91
CA TYR A 159 16.64 15.26 -3.24
C TYR A 159 15.70 16.05 -2.30
N PHE A 160 16.10 17.26 -1.90
CA PHE A 160 15.43 18.15 -0.94
C PHE A 160 15.40 17.63 0.52
N ALA A 161 16.03 16.50 0.82
CA ALA A 161 16.24 16.06 2.20
C ALA A 161 17.54 16.64 2.77
N PRO A 162 17.54 17.17 4.00
CA PRO A 162 18.75 17.68 4.65
C PRO A 162 19.66 16.52 5.00
N THR A 163 20.84 16.50 4.41
CA THR A 163 21.80 15.41 4.56
C THR A 163 23.17 15.96 4.93
N PHE A 164 23.86 15.26 5.78
CA PHE A 164 25.26 15.52 6.09
C PHE A 164 26.13 14.47 5.43
N VAL A 165 27.35 14.82 5.09
CA VAL A 165 28.37 13.91 4.56
C VAL A 165 29.67 14.20 5.25
N CYS A 166 30.29 13.19 5.81
CA CYS A 166 31.60 13.25 6.44
C CYS A 166 32.61 12.47 5.60
N ASP A 167 33.69 13.13 5.17
CA ASP A 167 34.73 12.47 4.39
C ASP A 167 35.71 11.71 5.28
N VAL A 168 35.43 10.44 5.46
CA VAL A 168 36.23 9.49 6.25
C VAL A 168 37.16 8.63 5.41
N THR A 169 37.42 9.04 4.14
CA THR A 169 38.23 8.26 3.19
C THR A 169 39.63 7.96 3.71
N GLN A 170 40.16 8.82 4.57
CA GLN A 170 41.49 8.64 5.19
C GLN A 170 41.62 7.37 6.03
N VAL A 171 40.53 6.81 6.55
CA VAL A 171 40.55 5.55 7.32
C VAL A 171 41.04 4.36 6.47
N TRP A 172 40.85 4.43 5.13
CA TRP A 172 41.37 3.40 4.22
C TRP A 172 42.90 3.44 4.10
N ILE A 173 43.52 4.60 4.37
CA ILE A 173 45.00 4.78 4.35
C ILE A 173 45.61 4.18 5.61
N VAL A 174 44.92 4.21 6.76
CA VAL A 174 45.41 3.62 8.02
C VAL A 174 45.62 2.11 7.90
N GLY A 175 44.93 1.44 6.96
CA GLY A 175 45.21 0.06 6.57
C GLY A 175 44.58 -1.02 7.44
N GLU A 176 44.18 -0.75 8.66
CA GLU A 176 43.58 -1.74 9.57
C GLU A 176 42.12 -2.02 9.20
N ARG A 177 41.80 -3.30 8.93
CA ARG A 177 40.42 -3.74 8.67
C ARG A 177 39.46 -3.42 9.80
N LYS A 178 39.93 -3.53 11.07
CA LYS A 178 39.15 -3.18 12.26
C LYS A 178 38.75 -1.70 12.25
N ALA A 179 39.68 -0.79 11.93
CA ALA A 179 39.42 0.64 11.85
C ALA A 179 38.32 0.96 10.83
N ARG A 180 38.40 0.36 9.63
CA ARG A 180 37.40 0.54 8.58
C ARG A 180 36.03 0.05 9.00
N LEU A 181 35.92 -1.18 9.52
CA LEU A 181 34.66 -1.74 9.97
C LEU A 181 34.04 -0.95 11.13
N CYS A 182 34.82 -0.57 12.13
CA CYS A 182 34.33 0.26 13.24
C CYS A 182 33.84 1.62 12.73
N THR A 183 34.55 2.26 11.80
CA THR A 183 34.13 3.54 11.25
C THR A 183 32.83 3.39 10.47
N ILE A 184 32.66 2.34 9.65
CA ILE A 184 31.43 2.10 8.88
C ILE A 184 30.22 1.83 9.81
N ILE A 185 30.40 1.09 10.89
CA ILE A 185 29.31 0.74 11.81
C ILE A 185 28.94 1.90 12.75
N ALA A 186 29.83 2.87 12.95
CA ALA A 186 29.70 3.91 13.95
C ALA A 186 28.41 4.73 13.84
N GLY A 187 28.00 5.09 12.62
CA GLY A 187 26.76 5.82 12.37
C GLY A 187 25.54 5.02 12.83
N ILE A 188 25.43 3.78 12.37
CA ILE A 188 24.33 2.86 12.75
C ILE A 188 24.32 2.61 14.26
N TRP A 189 25.48 2.45 14.87
CA TRP A 189 25.60 2.24 16.32
C TRP A 189 25.06 3.42 17.12
N PHE A 190 25.38 4.64 16.67
CA PHE A 190 24.91 5.86 17.30
C PHE A 190 23.39 6.06 17.12
N ASP A 191 22.86 5.77 15.93
CA ASP A 191 21.43 5.79 15.66
C ASP A 191 20.66 4.85 16.60
N LEU A 192 21.19 3.64 16.84
CA LEU A 192 20.60 2.68 17.77
C LEU A 192 20.64 3.17 19.21
N ILE A 193 21.68 3.93 19.62
CA ILE A 193 21.73 4.55 20.95
C ILE A 193 20.61 5.58 21.09
N ILE A 194 20.45 6.46 20.12
CA ILE A 194 19.35 7.45 20.12
C ILE A 194 18.00 6.74 20.13
N CYS A 195 17.85 5.70 19.31
CA CYS A 195 16.65 4.89 19.23
C CYS A 195 16.30 4.22 20.56
N PHE A 196 17.29 3.74 21.31
CA PHE A 196 17.09 3.16 22.63
C PHE A 196 16.53 4.21 23.63
N PHE A 197 17.11 5.40 23.70
CA PHE A 197 16.59 6.45 24.59
C PHE A 197 15.19 6.91 24.17
N ALA A 198 14.94 7.02 22.88
CA ALA A 198 13.61 7.32 22.37
C ALA A 198 12.60 6.20 22.72
N THR A 199 13.01 4.92 22.61
CA THR A 199 12.16 3.78 22.99
C THR A 199 11.85 3.81 24.49
N LEU A 200 12.83 4.14 25.33
CA LEU A 200 12.62 4.26 26.77
C LEU A 200 11.63 5.38 27.10
N LEU A 201 11.79 6.54 26.47
CA LEU A 201 10.86 7.67 26.62
C LEU A 201 9.44 7.30 26.15
N TRP A 202 9.31 6.66 24.99
CA TRP A 202 8.05 6.18 24.46
C TRP A 202 7.36 5.17 25.38
N TRP A 203 8.13 4.23 25.93
CA TRP A 203 7.62 3.20 26.83
C TRP A 203 7.10 3.76 28.15
N THR A 204 7.77 4.80 28.70
CA THR A 204 7.44 5.39 30.00
C THR A 204 6.39 6.47 29.97
N THR A 205 6.05 6.99 28.78
CA THR A 205 5.07 8.08 28.61
C THR A 205 3.72 7.55 28.13
N PRO A 206 2.58 8.10 28.63
CA PRO A 206 1.27 7.67 28.17
C PRO A 206 0.96 8.16 26.74
N PRO A 207 0.20 7.37 25.95
CA PRO A 207 -0.29 7.79 24.63
C PRO A 207 -1.07 9.12 24.70
N GLY A 208 -0.87 9.98 23.69
CA GLY A 208 -1.48 11.31 23.62
C GLY A 208 -0.66 12.44 24.25
N MET A 209 0.46 12.13 24.90
CA MET A 209 1.42 13.14 25.34
C MET A 209 2.39 13.48 24.20
N TYR A 210 2.71 14.77 23.99
CA TYR A 210 3.64 15.19 22.94
C TYR A 210 4.99 14.46 23.00
N ALA A 211 5.51 14.22 24.21
CA ALA A 211 6.77 13.48 24.41
C ALA A 211 6.69 12.03 23.88
N HIS A 212 5.54 11.37 24.05
CA HIS A 212 5.28 10.03 23.52
C HIS A 212 5.30 10.01 22.00
N ASP A 213 4.56 10.93 21.36
CA ASP A 213 4.46 11.04 19.90
C ASP A 213 5.81 11.45 19.29
N PHE A 214 6.53 12.38 19.92
CA PHE A 214 7.87 12.77 19.49
C PHE A 214 8.86 11.62 19.59
N ALA A 215 8.87 10.91 20.71
CA ALA A 215 9.73 9.73 20.90
C ALA A 215 9.44 8.65 19.85
N TYR A 216 8.17 8.43 19.54
CA TYR A 216 7.77 7.51 18.48
C TYR A 216 8.30 7.96 17.10
N LYS A 217 8.21 9.24 16.77
CA LYS A 217 8.78 9.80 15.53
C LYS A 217 10.30 9.57 15.46
N VAL A 218 11.02 9.75 16.59
CA VAL A 218 12.46 9.47 16.66
C VAL A 218 12.74 7.99 16.42
N ILE A 219 11.99 7.07 17.03
CA ILE A 219 12.13 5.61 16.81
C ILE A 219 11.94 5.28 15.31
N MET A 220 10.92 5.84 14.67
CA MET A 220 10.62 5.58 13.26
C MET A 220 11.75 6.09 12.35
N VAL A 221 12.28 7.28 12.61
CA VAL A 221 13.36 7.85 11.81
C VAL A 221 14.69 7.15 12.07
N SER A 222 15.13 7.01 13.33
CA SER A 222 16.44 6.46 13.67
C SER A 222 16.50 4.94 13.49
N GLY A 223 15.51 4.20 14.01
CA GLY A 223 15.51 2.75 14.04
C GLY A 223 15.13 2.16 12.68
N ILE A 224 13.95 2.50 12.17
CA ILE A 224 13.40 1.89 10.94
C ILE A 224 13.91 2.64 9.71
N GLY A 225 13.84 3.97 9.70
CA GLY A 225 14.20 4.79 8.55
C GLY A 225 15.69 4.72 8.25
N VAL A 226 16.52 5.29 9.12
CA VAL A 226 17.96 5.45 8.88
C VAL A 226 18.71 4.14 9.06
N THR A 227 18.51 3.43 10.17
CA THR A 227 19.27 2.20 10.47
C THR A 227 19.02 1.08 9.46
N LEU A 228 17.76 0.75 9.14
CA LEU A 228 17.46 -0.33 8.19
C LEU A 228 17.89 0.01 6.76
N LEU A 229 17.75 1.28 6.35
CA LEU A 229 18.23 1.71 5.03
C LEU A 229 19.75 1.65 4.95
N ASN A 230 20.46 2.14 5.98
CA ASN A 230 21.92 2.12 6.01
C ASN A 230 22.49 0.71 6.16
N LEU A 231 21.81 -0.20 6.83
CA LEU A 231 22.25 -1.60 6.96
C LEU A 231 22.09 -2.40 5.67
N ASN A 232 21.39 -1.87 4.66
CA ASN A 232 21.11 -2.56 3.42
C ASN A 232 22.36 -2.68 2.52
N PRO A 233 22.83 -3.91 2.18
CA PRO A 233 24.02 -4.09 1.38
C PRO A 233 23.82 -3.85 -0.14
N LEU A 234 22.60 -3.63 -0.60
CA LEU A 234 22.27 -3.54 -2.03
C LEU A 234 22.40 -2.12 -2.61
N ILE A 235 22.48 -1.10 -1.76
CA ILE A 235 22.73 0.30 -2.13
C ILE A 235 24.01 0.79 -1.47
N LYS A 236 24.67 1.79 -2.08
CA LYS A 236 25.92 2.37 -1.57
C LYS A 236 25.67 3.24 -0.34
N LEU A 237 25.36 2.58 0.78
CA LEU A 237 25.30 3.12 2.13
C LEU A 237 26.21 2.26 3.03
N ASP A 238 26.22 2.48 4.32
CA ASP A 238 27.14 1.82 5.25
C ASP A 238 27.10 0.29 5.18
N GLY A 239 25.92 -0.31 5.06
CA GLY A 239 25.75 -1.76 4.89
C GLY A 239 26.44 -2.31 3.64
N TYR A 240 26.46 -1.53 2.56
CA TYR A 240 27.21 -1.91 1.37
C TYR A 240 28.72 -1.92 1.63
N TYR A 241 29.24 -0.85 2.25
CA TYR A 241 30.69 -0.76 2.54
C TYR A 241 31.09 -1.82 3.55
N MET A 242 30.27 -2.08 4.56
CA MET A 242 30.48 -3.17 5.50
C MET A 242 30.50 -4.54 4.81
N PHE A 243 29.55 -4.81 3.95
CA PHE A 243 29.46 -6.07 3.20
C PHE A 243 30.62 -6.24 2.21
N SER A 244 30.98 -5.17 1.50
CA SER A 244 32.13 -5.12 0.59
C SER A 244 33.44 -5.39 1.33
N GLU A 245 33.64 -4.78 2.49
CA GLU A 245 34.82 -4.98 3.35
C GLU A 245 34.88 -6.41 3.92
N LEU A 246 33.72 -6.97 4.33
CA LEU A 246 33.65 -8.36 4.83
C LEU A 246 34.00 -9.38 3.76
N LEU A 247 33.60 -9.14 2.51
CA LEU A 247 33.93 -9.99 1.36
C LEU A 247 35.37 -9.75 0.83
N GLY A 248 36.03 -8.67 1.23
CA GLY A 248 37.31 -8.25 0.69
C GLY A 248 37.26 -7.85 -0.80
N GLU A 249 36.13 -7.30 -1.24
CA GLU A 249 35.89 -6.88 -2.62
C GLU A 249 35.59 -5.39 -2.66
N ALA A 250 36.59 -4.59 -3.02
CA ALA A 250 36.38 -3.17 -3.28
C ALA A 250 35.46 -2.99 -4.50
N ASP A 251 34.59 -1.97 -4.46
CA ASP A 251 33.69 -1.59 -5.54
C ASP A 251 32.80 -2.73 -6.06
N LEU A 252 32.35 -3.61 -5.15
CA LEU A 252 31.55 -4.80 -5.48
C LEU A 252 30.38 -4.50 -6.42
N LYS A 253 29.66 -3.39 -6.21
CA LYS A 253 28.50 -3.01 -7.03
C LYS A 253 28.87 -2.67 -8.46
N GLU A 254 29.93 -1.91 -8.65
CA GLU A 254 30.42 -1.52 -9.97
C GLU A 254 30.94 -2.73 -10.72
N ARG A 255 31.84 -3.49 -10.10
CA ARG A 255 32.48 -4.65 -10.72
C ARG A 255 31.47 -5.73 -11.07
N SER A 256 30.53 -6.02 -10.17
CA SER A 256 29.46 -7.00 -10.44
C SER A 256 28.52 -6.54 -11.56
N THR A 257 28.16 -5.25 -11.59
CA THR A 257 27.31 -4.68 -12.64
C THR A 257 27.99 -4.69 -14.00
N LEU A 258 29.28 -4.32 -14.05
CA LEU A 258 30.09 -4.38 -15.28
C LEU A 258 30.21 -5.82 -15.76
N TYR A 259 30.58 -6.74 -14.88
CA TYR A 259 30.70 -8.17 -15.22
C TYR A 259 29.41 -8.73 -15.86
N VAL A 260 28.25 -8.47 -15.25
CA VAL A 260 26.96 -8.93 -15.79
C VAL A 260 26.63 -8.23 -17.10
N SER A 261 26.86 -6.91 -17.18
CA SER A 261 26.65 -6.15 -18.41
C SER A 261 27.47 -6.72 -19.58
N ASP A 262 28.75 -6.96 -19.36
CA ASP A 262 29.66 -7.45 -20.40
C ASP A 262 29.40 -8.93 -20.72
N TRP A 263 29.02 -9.72 -19.74
CA TRP A 263 28.56 -11.09 -19.96
C TRP A 263 27.30 -11.13 -20.85
N VAL A 264 26.31 -10.25 -20.58
CA VAL A 264 25.10 -10.11 -21.40
C VAL A 264 25.43 -9.64 -22.81
N LYS A 265 26.29 -8.62 -22.96
CA LYS A 265 26.73 -8.11 -24.25
C LYS A 265 27.39 -9.21 -25.08
N LYS A 266 28.29 -10.00 -24.48
CA LYS A 266 29.03 -11.07 -25.15
C LYS A 266 28.15 -12.26 -25.49
N ASN A 267 27.43 -12.82 -24.48
CA ASN A 267 26.74 -14.09 -24.64
C ASN A 267 25.33 -13.95 -25.25
N LEU A 268 24.60 -12.88 -24.93
CA LEU A 268 23.24 -12.67 -25.45
C LEU A 268 23.27 -11.91 -26.77
N PHE A 269 24.08 -10.86 -26.86
CA PHE A 269 24.14 -10.01 -28.06
C PHE A 269 25.31 -10.34 -28.98
N GLY A 270 26.29 -11.17 -28.56
CA GLY A 270 27.46 -11.57 -29.35
C GLY A 270 28.32 -10.38 -29.76
N LEU A 271 28.41 -9.38 -28.91
CA LEU A 271 29.28 -8.22 -29.13
C LEU A 271 30.74 -8.57 -28.80
N PRO A 272 31.73 -8.03 -29.51
CA PRO A 272 33.16 -8.24 -29.26
C PRO A 272 33.61 -7.41 -28.04
N VAL A 273 33.17 -7.81 -26.85
CA VAL A 273 33.54 -7.16 -25.59
C VAL A 273 34.48 -8.07 -24.80
N GLU A 274 35.55 -7.52 -24.28
CA GLU A 274 36.41 -8.21 -23.33
C GLU A 274 35.76 -8.22 -21.96
N VAL A 275 35.49 -9.43 -21.45
CA VAL A 275 34.90 -9.63 -20.11
C VAL A 275 36.04 -9.70 -19.11
N GLU A 276 36.03 -8.83 -18.08
CA GLU A 276 37.01 -8.87 -16.99
C GLU A 276 37.07 -10.28 -16.40
N TYR A 277 38.28 -10.77 -16.16
CA TYR A 277 38.49 -12.09 -15.57
C TYR A 277 38.00 -12.10 -14.12
N VAL A 278 37.00 -12.93 -13.85
CA VAL A 278 36.49 -13.20 -12.51
C VAL A 278 36.69 -14.68 -12.16
N PRO A 279 37.36 -14.99 -11.03
CA PRO A 279 37.54 -16.37 -10.58
C PRO A 279 36.20 -17.11 -10.47
N ARG A 280 36.18 -18.40 -10.82
CA ARG A 280 34.93 -19.20 -10.84
C ARG A 280 34.15 -19.14 -9.54
N ARG A 281 34.85 -19.11 -8.39
CA ARG A 281 34.23 -19.04 -7.05
C ARG A 281 33.45 -17.73 -6.81
N ARG A 282 33.85 -16.62 -7.46
CA ARG A 282 33.25 -15.29 -7.28
C ARG A 282 32.18 -14.95 -8.32
N ARG A 283 32.09 -15.71 -9.42
CA ARG A 283 31.11 -15.45 -10.50
C ARG A 283 29.66 -15.51 -10.01
N ALA A 284 29.34 -16.51 -9.18
CA ALA A 284 28.00 -16.62 -8.60
C ALA A 284 27.67 -15.41 -7.71
N LEU A 285 28.61 -14.98 -6.87
CA LEU A 285 28.46 -13.78 -6.03
C LEU A 285 28.20 -12.53 -6.87
N TYR A 286 28.99 -12.30 -7.92
CA TYR A 286 28.83 -11.13 -8.78
C TYR A 286 27.50 -11.16 -9.52
N LEU A 287 27.07 -12.31 -10.03
CA LEU A 287 25.80 -12.45 -10.72
C LEU A 287 24.62 -12.20 -9.77
N THR A 288 24.59 -12.89 -8.62
CA THR A 288 23.51 -12.74 -7.64
C THR A 288 23.46 -11.33 -7.09
N TYR A 289 24.60 -10.76 -6.72
CA TYR A 289 24.66 -9.41 -6.19
C TYR A 289 24.17 -8.37 -7.23
N ALA A 290 24.62 -8.44 -8.49
CA ALA A 290 24.20 -7.52 -9.53
C ALA A 290 22.69 -7.59 -9.80
N VAL A 291 22.12 -8.80 -9.83
CA VAL A 291 20.66 -9.01 -10.02
C VAL A 291 19.89 -8.41 -8.87
N PHE A 292 20.19 -8.78 -7.62
CA PHE A 292 19.47 -8.27 -6.45
C PHE A 292 19.63 -6.77 -6.26
N SER A 293 20.86 -6.24 -6.39
CA SER A 293 21.14 -4.81 -6.32
C SER A 293 20.46 -4.03 -7.45
N GLY A 294 20.38 -4.61 -8.65
CA GLY A 294 19.66 -4.06 -9.78
C GLY A 294 18.16 -3.97 -9.49
N ILE A 295 17.53 -5.08 -9.14
CA ILE A 295 16.09 -5.15 -8.80
C ILE A 295 15.76 -4.16 -7.68
N TYR A 296 16.54 -4.20 -6.59
CA TYR A 296 16.33 -3.30 -5.45
C TYR A 296 16.44 -1.82 -5.85
N SER A 297 17.45 -1.46 -6.68
CA SER A 297 17.63 -0.09 -7.14
C SER A 297 16.45 0.42 -7.98
N TYR A 298 15.85 -0.44 -8.83
CA TYR A 298 14.66 -0.08 -9.59
C TYR A 298 13.42 0.02 -8.69
N LEU A 299 13.26 -0.92 -7.75
CA LEU A 299 12.15 -0.92 -6.80
C LEU A 299 12.18 0.35 -5.93
N LEU A 300 13.35 0.73 -5.42
CA LEU A 300 13.53 1.96 -4.65
C LEU A 300 13.16 3.21 -5.47
N ILE A 301 13.56 3.27 -6.74
CA ILE A 301 13.21 4.40 -7.61
C ILE A 301 11.71 4.48 -7.84
N ILE A 302 11.07 3.35 -8.11
CA ILE A 302 9.61 3.31 -8.28
C ILE A 302 8.92 3.80 -7.00
N LEU A 303 9.39 3.36 -5.83
CA LEU A 303 8.87 3.77 -4.53
C LEU A 303 9.03 5.29 -4.32
N VAL A 304 10.19 5.86 -4.64
CA VAL A 304 10.43 7.32 -4.56
C VAL A 304 9.50 8.08 -5.52
N VAL A 305 9.33 7.61 -6.75
CA VAL A 305 8.41 8.25 -7.72
C VAL A 305 6.97 8.19 -7.23
N MET A 306 6.54 7.04 -6.70
CA MET A 306 5.20 6.87 -6.12
C MET A 306 5.00 7.75 -4.88
N PHE A 307 6.02 7.85 -4.03
CA PHE A 307 5.99 8.72 -2.86
C PHE A 307 5.80 10.19 -3.27
N VAL A 308 6.63 10.70 -4.18
CA VAL A 308 6.52 12.08 -4.70
C VAL A 308 5.15 12.30 -5.35
N TYR A 309 4.67 11.35 -6.15
CA TYR A 309 3.35 11.42 -6.76
C TYR A 309 2.24 11.50 -5.70
N ASN A 310 2.28 10.67 -4.65
CA ASN A 310 1.27 10.66 -3.59
C ASN A 310 1.28 11.95 -2.77
N VAL A 311 2.46 12.45 -2.42
CA VAL A 311 2.59 13.74 -1.72
C VAL A 311 2.01 14.87 -2.57
N LEU A 312 2.34 14.94 -3.84
CA LEU A 312 1.82 15.99 -4.73
C LEU A 312 0.31 15.85 -4.98
N ARG A 313 -0.20 14.62 -5.02
CA ARG A 313 -1.63 14.34 -5.17
C ARG A 313 -2.46 14.85 -3.99
N SER A 314 -1.90 14.84 -2.77
CA SER A 314 -2.61 15.37 -1.59
C SER A 314 -2.78 16.90 -1.63
N TYR A 315 -1.87 17.61 -2.33
CA TYR A 315 -1.97 19.07 -2.48
C TYR A 315 -2.69 19.49 -3.76
N SER A 316 -2.54 18.76 -4.85
CA SER A 316 -3.12 19.09 -6.15
C SER A 316 -3.45 17.82 -6.94
N PRO A 317 -4.62 17.21 -6.67
CA PRO A 317 -5.00 15.92 -7.25
C PRO A 317 -4.98 15.89 -8.78
N GLU A 318 -5.37 17.03 -9.40
CA GLU A 318 -5.51 17.15 -10.85
C GLU A 318 -4.16 17.23 -11.58
N PHE A 319 -3.14 17.85 -10.97
CA PHE A 319 -1.87 18.16 -11.61
C PHE A 319 -0.70 17.28 -11.12
N ALA A 320 -0.89 16.45 -10.10
CA ALA A 320 0.16 15.64 -9.48
C ALA A 320 0.92 14.74 -10.46
N TRP A 321 0.29 14.29 -11.55
CA TRP A 321 0.90 13.44 -12.55
C TRP A 321 1.97 14.16 -13.38
N ILE A 322 1.86 15.49 -13.59
CA ILE A 322 2.85 16.26 -14.36
C ILE A 322 4.21 16.27 -13.64
N PRO A 323 4.32 16.79 -12.39
CA PRO A 323 5.59 16.75 -11.69
C PRO A 323 6.03 15.31 -11.38
N GLY A 324 5.09 14.36 -11.15
CA GLY A 324 5.43 12.94 -11.02
C GLY A 324 6.13 12.39 -12.27
N LEU A 325 5.64 12.68 -13.46
CA LEU A 325 6.28 12.31 -14.73
C LEU A 325 7.62 13.01 -14.94
N VAL A 326 7.70 14.30 -14.58
CA VAL A 326 8.96 15.05 -14.66
C VAL A 326 10.01 14.41 -13.76
N VAL A 327 9.70 14.12 -12.51
CA VAL A 327 10.60 13.45 -11.56
C VAL A 327 10.99 12.06 -12.08
N ALA A 328 10.03 11.27 -12.55
CA ALA A 328 10.31 9.97 -13.15
C ALA A 328 11.26 10.09 -14.35
N TYR A 329 10.98 11.01 -15.29
CA TYR A 329 11.86 11.24 -16.44
C TYR A 329 13.26 11.63 -16.01
N LEU A 330 13.41 12.54 -15.05
CA LEU A 330 14.69 13.03 -14.59
C LEU A 330 15.53 11.92 -13.94
N ILE A 331 14.90 11.08 -13.12
CA ILE A 331 15.56 9.92 -12.49
C ILE A 331 15.93 8.85 -13.53
N PHE A 332 15.03 8.56 -14.47
CA PHE A 332 15.27 7.53 -15.49
C PHE A 332 16.07 7.99 -16.69
N LYS A 333 16.20 9.29 -16.94
CA LYS A 333 16.91 9.88 -18.10
C LYS A 333 18.29 9.26 -18.35
N SER A 334 19.12 9.17 -17.33
CA SER A 334 20.48 8.60 -17.47
C SER A 334 20.47 7.11 -17.83
N ARG A 335 19.48 6.35 -17.31
CA ARG A 335 19.30 4.94 -17.61
C ARG A 335 18.75 4.74 -19.01
N ILE A 336 17.75 5.53 -19.40
CA ILE A 336 17.18 5.53 -20.76
C ILE A 336 18.28 5.81 -21.78
N TRP A 337 19.07 6.88 -21.60
CA TRP A 337 20.17 7.21 -22.50
C TRP A 337 21.27 6.14 -22.54
N ARG A 338 21.52 5.44 -21.43
CA ARG A 338 22.45 4.31 -21.40
C ARG A 338 21.90 3.15 -22.21
N SER A 339 20.62 2.83 -22.07
CA SER A 339 19.95 1.80 -22.86
C SER A 339 19.92 2.15 -24.35
N VAL A 340 19.63 3.41 -24.69
CA VAL A 340 19.65 3.89 -26.08
C VAL A 340 21.06 3.77 -26.68
N ARG A 341 22.11 4.15 -25.96
CA ARG A 341 23.49 3.98 -26.41
C ARG A 341 23.83 2.51 -26.62
N PHE A 342 23.47 1.66 -25.68
CA PHE A 342 23.66 0.21 -25.82
C PHE A 342 22.93 -0.35 -27.04
N MET A 343 21.65 0.01 -27.25
CA MET A 343 20.91 -0.39 -28.45
C MET A 343 21.55 0.11 -29.74
N LYS A 344 22.11 1.32 -29.71
CA LYS A 344 22.86 1.86 -30.84
C LYS A 344 24.14 1.05 -31.11
N GLU A 345 24.90 0.66 -30.08
CA GLU A 345 26.08 -0.22 -30.21
C GLU A 345 25.70 -1.57 -30.83
N VAL A 346 24.63 -2.22 -30.32
CA VAL A 346 24.09 -3.48 -30.86
C VAL A 346 23.66 -3.30 -32.32
N TYR A 347 22.95 -2.21 -32.63
CA TYR A 347 22.53 -1.92 -34.00
C TYR A 347 23.70 -1.76 -34.94
N LEU A 348 24.75 -1.01 -34.54
CA LEU A 348 25.92 -0.76 -35.39
C LEU A 348 26.70 -2.07 -35.66
N ASP A 349 26.86 -2.94 -34.64
CA ASP A 349 27.51 -4.23 -34.80
C ASP A 349 26.71 -5.21 -35.67
N LYS A 350 25.39 -5.21 -35.52
CA LYS A 350 24.50 -6.15 -36.23
C LYS A 350 23.87 -5.58 -37.50
N LYS A 351 24.21 -4.35 -37.89
CA LYS A 351 23.61 -3.60 -39.00
C LYS A 351 23.54 -4.42 -40.29
N ASP A 352 24.61 -5.10 -40.66
CA ASP A 352 24.69 -5.86 -41.91
C ASP A 352 23.86 -7.16 -41.83
N ARG A 353 23.78 -7.78 -40.65
CA ARG A 353 22.92 -8.94 -40.40
C ARG A 353 21.46 -8.52 -40.37
N LEU A 354 21.13 -7.41 -39.71
CA LEU A 354 19.79 -6.83 -39.66
C LEU A 354 19.33 -6.41 -41.07
N ARG A 355 20.19 -5.79 -41.86
CA ARG A 355 19.85 -5.38 -43.23
C ARG A 355 19.62 -6.58 -44.15
N ARG A 356 20.38 -7.68 -43.99
CA ARG A 356 20.11 -8.94 -44.72
C ARG A 356 18.85 -9.65 -44.25
N TRP A 357 18.51 -9.53 -42.97
CA TRP A 357 17.31 -10.12 -42.41
C TRP A 357 16.05 -9.28 -42.69
N SER A 358 16.17 -7.96 -42.76
CA SER A 358 15.07 -7.00 -42.98
C SER A 358 14.67 -6.93 -44.47
N THR A 359 14.24 -8.05 -45.02
CA THR A 359 13.62 -8.08 -46.35
C THR A 359 12.21 -7.51 -46.28
N GLY A 360 11.75 -6.86 -47.39
CA GLY A 360 10.42 -6.24 -47.46
C GLY A 360 9.29 -7.13 -46.90
N PRO A 361 9.17 -8.40 -47.31
CA PRO A 361 8.11 -9.28 -46.81
C PRO A 361 8.20 -9.58 -45.31
N ARG A 362 9.41 -9.67 -44.72
CA ARG A 362 9.59 -9.89 -43.28
C ARG A 362 9.21 -8.66 -42.46
N ILE A 363 9.56 -7.47 -42.94
CA ILE A 363 9.15 -6.22 -42.28
C ILE A 363 7.63 -6.08 -42.36
N ALA A 364 7.01 -6.39 -43.54
CA ALA A 364 5.56 -6.40 -43.67
C ALA A 364 4.90 -7.40 -42.73
N MET A 365 5.44 -8.63 -42.60
CA MET A 365 4.95 -9.64 -41.68
C MET A 365 5.05 -9.20 -40.21
N LEU A 366 6.14 -8.59 -39.82
CA LEU A 366 6.29 -8.02 -38.47
C LEU A 366 5.33 -6.85 -38.26
N GLY A 367 5.15 -6.00 -39.25
CA GLY A 367 4.16 -4.92 -39.20
C GLY A 367 2.75 -5.45 -39.02
N VAL A 368 2.36 -6.48 -39.78
CA VAL A 368 1.07 -7.17 -39.63
C VAL A 368 0.94 -7.82 -38.26
N ALA A 369 1.98 -8.52 -37.78
CA ALA A 369 1.97 -9.11 -36.45
C ALA A 369 1.83 -8.04 -35.33
N ALA A 370 2.53 -6.93 -35.45
CA ALA A 370 2.42 -5.80 -34.51
C ALA A 370 1.01 -5.18 -34.56
N LEU A 371 0.43 -5.00 -35.75
CA LEU A 371 -0.94 -4.53 -35.89
C LEU A 371 -1.94 -5.53 -35.30
N LEU A 372 -1.75 -6.84 -35.52
CA LEU A 372 -2.60 -7.86 -34.91
C LEU A 372 -2.54 -7.79 -33.38
N VAL A 373 -1.36 -7.70 -32.80
CA VAL A 373 -1.20 -7.57 -31.33
C VAL A 373 -1.83 -6.27 -30.82
N LEU A 374 -1.68 -5.17 -31.58
CA LEU A 374 -2.19 -3.87 -31.18
C LEU A 374 -3.73 -3.81 -31.25
N PHE A 375 -4.32 -4.43 -32.30
CA PHE A 375 -5.76 -4.36 -32.55
C PHE A 375 -6.52 -5.63 -32.16
N ALA A 376 -5.86 -6.75 -31.85
CA ALA A 376 -6.53 -7.96 -31.38
C ALA A 376 -7.20 -7.74 -30.02
N PRO A 377 -8.49 -8.05 -29.86
CA PRO A 377 -9.22 -7.89 -28.62
C PRO A 377 -8.94 -9.06 -27.67
N VAL A 378 -7.70 -9.14 -27.17
CA VAL A 378 -7.24 -10.24 -26.28
C VAL A 378 -7.32 -9.87 -24.81
N TRP A 379 -7.17 -8.59 -24.49
CA TRP A 379 -7.04 -8.12 -23.12
C TRP A 379 -8.41 -7.98 -22.44
N PRO A 380 -8.62 -8.61 -21.26
CA PRO A 380 -9.85 -8.46 -20.52
C PRO A 380 -9.96 -7.04 -19.95
N ASP A 381 -11.10 -6.41 -20.17
CA ASP A 381 -11.45 -5.11 -19.64
C ASP A 381 -12.39 -5.29 -18.45
N PHE A 382 -12.06 -4.65 -17.33
CA PHE A 382 -12.79 -4.75 -16.07
C PHE A 382 -13.29 -3.37 -15.63
N VAL A 383 -14.50 -3.35 -15.13
CA VAL A 383 -15.03 -2.23 -14.35
C VAL A 383 -14.78 -2.55 -12.88
N GLU A 384 -14.13 -1.64 -12.19
CA GLU A 384 -13.85 -1.75 -10.76
C GLU A 384 -14.94 -1.05 -9.94
N GLY A 385 -15.40 -1.71 -8.87
CA GLY A 385 -16.34 -1.17 -7.91
C GLY A 385 -15.98 -1.64 -6.50
N ARG A 386 -16.50 -0.96 -5.51
CA ARG A 386 -16.45 -1.43 -4.11
C ARG A 386 -17.75 -2.12 -3.78
N PHE A 387 -17.74 -3.07 -2.88
CA PHE A 387 -18.95 -3.76 -2.46
C PHE A 387 -19.05 -3.96 -0.96
N VAL A 388 -20.30 -4.10 -0.49
CA VAL A 388 -20.66 -4.54 0.86
C VAL A 388 -21.47 -5.80 0.73
N LEU A 389 -21.25 -6.77 1.62
CA LEU A 389 -22.05 -7.97 1.72
C LEU A 389 -23.26 -7.72 2.63
N GLU A 390 -24.45 -8.05 2.11
CA GLU A 390 -25.70 -8.04 2.84
C GLU A 390 -26.37 -9.42 2.72
N PRO A 391 -27.24 -9.82 3.65
CA PRO A 391 -28.04 -11.03 3.49
C PRO A 391 -28.94 -10.90 2.26
N ALA A 392 -29.19 -12.04 1.56
CA ALA A 392 -30.01 -12.03 0.34
C ALA A 392 -31.46 -11.61 0.61
N GLU A 393 -32.00 -12.07 1.72
CA GLU A 393 -33.34 -11.72 2.19
C GLU A 393 -33.27 -11.21 3.63
N ARG A 394 -33.99 -10.13 3.86
CA ARG A 394 -34.15 -9.51 5.19
C ARG A 394 -35.58 -9.10 5.38
N ALA A 395 -36.19 -9.57 6.45
CA ALA A 395 -37.56 -9.24 6.82
C ALA A 395 -37.61 -8.52 8.16
N VAL A 396 -38.20 -7.34 8.14
CA VAL A 396 -38.51 -6.60 9.37
C VAL A 396 -39.91 -7.01 9.84
N VAL A 397 -39.95 -7.77 10.93
CA VAL A 397 -41.20 -8.23 11.56
C VAL A 397 -41.75 -7.13 12.44
N ARG A 398 -43.01 -6.75 12.18
CA ARG A 398 -43.70 -5.69 12.92
C ARG A 398 -44.95 -6.23 13.62
N ALA A 399 -45.33 -5.58 14.70
CA ALA A 399 -46.63 -5.86 15.34
C ALA A 399 -47.74 -5.46 14.37
N GLU A 400 -48.56 -6.40 13.92
CA GLU A 400 -49.75 -6.09 13.11
C GLU A 400 -50.89 -5.53 13.96
N VAL A 401 -50.95 -5.95 15.21
CA VAL A 401 -51.98 -5.55 16.18
C VAL A 401 -51.29 -5.07 17.46
N ALA A 402 -51.87 -4.05 18.09
CA ALA A 402 -51.36 -3.53 19.36
C ALA A 402 -51.59 -4.53 20.53
N GLY A 403 -50.55 -4.67 21.36
CA GLY A 403 -50.64 -5.56 22.53
C GLY A 403 -49.42 -5.49 23.44
N VAL A 404 -49.55 -6.14 24.61
CA VAL A 404 -48.43 -6.32 25.55
C VAL A 404 -47.72 -7.62 25.26
N VAL A 405 -46.41 -7.60 25.21
CA VAL A 405 -45.58 -8.80 25.01
C VAL A 405 -45.66 -9.68 26.26
N THR A 406 -46.21 -10.87 26.10
CA THR A 406 -46.33 -11.84 27.21
C THR A 406 -45.24 -12.88 27.20
N GLN A 407 -44.73 -13.22 26.02
CA GLN A 407 -43.67 -14.20 25.86
C GLN A 407 -42.79 -13.82 24.64
N VAL A 408 -41.49 -13.96 24.80
CA VAL A 408 -40.52 -13.95 23.71
C VAL A 408 -40.07 -15.40 23.53
N LEU A 409 -40.26 -15.94 22.32
CA LEU A 409 -40.07 -17.37 22.02
C LEU A 409 -38.75 -17.66 21.33
N VAL A 410 -38.00 -16.63 21.03
CA VAL A 410 -36.71 -16.71 20.30
C VAL A 410 -35.64 -15.85 20.99
N SER A 411 -34.41 -16.22 20.81
CA SER A 411 -33.24 -15.45 21.25
C SER A 411 -32.49 -14.81 20.08
N GLU A 412 -31.61 -13.85 20.38
CA GLU A 412 -30.66 -13.29 19.43
C GLU A 412 -29.82 -14.43 18.82
N ASP A 413 -29.48 -14.31 17.53
CA ASP A 413 -28.74 -15.30 16.73
C ASP A 413 -29.39 -16.68 16.57
N GLN A 414 -30.64 -16.83 16.98
CA GLN A 414 -31.37 -18.10 16.83
C GLN A 414 -31.87 -18.28 15.39
N ALA A 415 -31.61 -19.46 14.82
CA ALA A 415 -32.19 -19.85 13.53
C ALA A 415 -33.66 -20.17 13.67
N VAL A 416 -34.50 -19.59 12.81
CA VAL A 416 -35.95 -19.77 12.77
C VAL A 416 -36.41 -20.19 11.38
N ALA A 417 -37.46 -21.03 11.32
CA ALA A 417 -38.11 -21.38 10.07
C ALA A 417 -39.16 -20.33 9.68
N ALA A 418 -39.53 -20.27 8.40
CA ALA A 418 -40.68 -19.47 7.99
C ALA A 418 -41.95 -19.93 8.72
N GLY A 419 -42.74 -18.99 9.24
CA GLY A 419 -43.93 -19.26 10.08
C GLY A 419 -43.62 -19.57 11.53
N ALA A 420 -42.37 -19.66 11.97
CA ALA A 420 -42.02 -19.89 13.35
C ALA A 420 -42.46 -18.72 14.23
N PRO A 421 -43.05 -18.99 15.43
CA PRO A 421 -43.49 -17.94 16.33
C PRO A 421 -42.25 -17.26 16.96
N LEU A 422 -42.26 -15.93 16.94
CA LEU A 422 -41.20 -15.10 17.51
C LEU A 422 -41.60 -14.51 18.86
N VAL A 423 -42.81 -13.92 18.91
CA VAL A 423 -43.32 -13.22 20.09
C VAL A 423 -44.81 -13.45 20.20
N GLN A 424 -45.28 -13.62 21.43
CA GLN A 424 -46.70 -13.67 21.76
C GLN A 424 -47.15 -12.35 22.38
N LEU A 425 -48.11 -11.71 21.75
CA LEU A 425 -48.77 -10.50 22.25
C LEU A 425 -50.07 -10.85 22.95
N ARG A 426 -50.50 -9.99 23.86
CA ARG A 426 -51.81 -10.04 24.53
C ARG A 426 -52.48 -8.68 24.40
N SER A 427 -53.72 -8.67 23.92
CA SER A 427 -54.55 -7.48 23.84
C SER A 427 -55.83 -7.72 24.57
N LEU A 428 -56.03 -7.02 25.70
CA LEU A 428 -57.25 -7.11 26.47
C LEU A 428 -58.47 -6.61 25.68
N GLN A 429 -58.26 -5.62 24.79
CA GLN A 429 -59.34 -5.12 23.94
C GLN A 429 -59.84 -6.16 22.95
N LEU A 430 -58.90 -6.84 22.26
CA LEU A 430 -59.25 -7.91 21.32
C LEU A 430 -59.83 -9.14 22.02
N GLN A 431 -59.33 -9.47 23.20
CA GLN A 431 -59.86 -10.54 23.98
C GLN A 431 -61.31 -10.26 24.36
N SER A 432 -61.59 -9.05 24.87
CA SER A 432 -62.99 -8.63 25.20
C SER A 432 -63.88 -8.57 23.95
N ALA A 433 -63.34 -8.11 22.81
CA ALA A 433 -64.07 -8.10 21.53
C ALA A 433 -64.39 -9.51 21.03
N ALA A 434 -63.47 -10.46 21.21
CA ALA A 434 -63.70 -11.87 20.86
C ALA A 434 -64.76 -12.53 21.74
N ASP A 435 -64.65 -12.34 23.06
CA ASP A 435 -65.64 -12.86 24.03
C ASP A 435 -67.00 -12.30 23.72
N LYS A 436 -67.10 -10.99 23.38
CA LYS A 436 -68.38 -10.37 23.01
C LYS A 436 -68.93 -10.94 21.70
N ALA A 437 -68.07 -11.05 20.66
CA ALA A 437 -68.48 -11.58 19.35
C ALA A 437 -68.97 -13.05 19.47
N ASP A 438 -68.34 -13.87 20.32
CA ASP A 438 -68.73 -15.22 20.58
C ASP A 438 -70.13 -15.28 21.36
N ALA A 439 -70.31 -14.39 22.32
CA ALA A 439 -71.59 -14.26 23.03
C ALA A 439 -72.72 -13.79 22.09
N ASP A 440 -72.43 -12.74 21.26
CA ASP A 440 -73.43 -12.23 20.33
C ASP A 440 -73.80 -13.26 19.25
N LEU A 441 -72.82 -14.01 18.72
CA LEU A 441 -73.08 -15.10 17.78
C LEU A 441 -73.88 -16.25 18.42
N SER A 442 -73.57 -16.61 19.65
CA SER A 442 -74.29 -17.65 20.39
C SER A 442 -75.74 -17.25 20.63
N ALA A 443 -75.99 -16.02 21.04
CA ALA A 443 -77.32 -15.46 21.21
C ALA A 443 -78.11 -15.38 19.88
N ALA A 444 -77.45 -14.96 18.79
CA ALA A 444 -78.06 -14.94 17.45
C ALA A 444 -78.40 -16.35 16.93
N SER A 445 -77.50 -17.30 17.18
CA SER A 445 -77.69 -18.70 16.80
C SER A 445 -78.91 -19.33 17.54
N ALA A 446 -79.03 -19.03 18.83
CA ALA A 446 -80.23 -19.48 19.62
C ALA A 446 -81.53 -18.85 19.07
N ARG A 447 -81.53 -17.56 18.73
CA ARG A 447 -82.67 -16.87 18.12
C ARG A 447 -83.04 -17.44 16.74
N ALA A 448 -82.05 -17.74 15.89
CA ALA A 448 -82.28 -18.35 14.58
C ALA A 448 -82.89 -19.73 14.69
N VAL A 449 -82.48 -20.56 15.68
CA VAL A 449 -83.11 -21.86 15.99
C VAL A 449 -84.55 -21.67 16.46
N GLU A 450 -84.79 -20.73 17.36
CA GLU A 450 -86.12 -20.44 17.84
C GLU A 450 -87.06 -19.93 16.74
N ALA A 451 -86.58 -19.01 15.89
CA ALA A 451 -87.32 -18.50 14.71
C ALA A 451 -87.67 -19.61 13.72
N GLY A 452 -86.73 -20.57 13.51
CA GLY A 452 -86.95 -21.76 12.68
C GLY A 452 -88.02 -22.68 13.20
N LEU A 453 -88.11 -22.87 14.53
CA LEU A 453 -89.13 -23.69 15.19
C LEU A 453 -90.54 -23.04 15.14
N ARG A 454 -90.58 -21.68 15.10
CA ARG A 454 -91.86 -20.93 15.08
C ARG A 454 -92.30 -20.53 13.67
N TYR A 455 -91.52 -20.83 12.62
CA TYR A 455 -91.78 -20.45 11.23
C TYR A 455 -92.04 -18.95 11.04
N SER A 456 -91.48 -18.08 11.93
CA SER A 456 -91.64 -16.64 11.87
C SER A 456 -90.27 -16.00 11.82
N ASP A 457 -90.07 -15.01 10.92
CA ASP A 457 -88.83 -14.16 10.79
C ASP A 457 -87.53 -14.93 10.69
N PHE A 458 -87.56 -16.21 10.25
CA PHE A 458 -86.35 -17.03 10.11
C PHE A 458 -85.29 -16.39 9.21
N GLY A 459 -85.66 -15.81 8.06
CA GLY A 459 -84.70 -15.15 7.15
C GLY A 459 -83.94 -14.01 7.80
N THR A 460 -84.66 -13.18 8.59
CA THR A 460 -84.07 -12.06 9.30
C THR A 460 -83.09 -12.50 10.41
N ALA A 461 -83.51 -13.53 11.15
CA ALA A 461 -82.69 -14.12 12.23
C ALA A 461 -81.44 -14.83 11.68
N GLU A 462 -81.55 -15.51 10.51
CA GLU A 462 -80.46 -16.17 9.87
C GLU A 462 -79.43 -15.12 9.26
N HIS A 463 -79.89 -14.08 8.61
CA HIS A 463 -79.02 -13.00 8.16
C HIS A 463 -78.30 -12.29 9.32
N ALA A 464 -78.98 -12.09 10.47
CA ALA A 464 -78.28 -11.54 11.63
C ALA A 464 -77.22 -12.47 12.19
N ARG A 465 -77.45 -13.79 12.21
CA ARG A 465 -76.51 -14.82 12.62
C ARG A 465 -75.27 -14.82 11.66
N GLU A 466 -75.51 -14.80 10.31
CA GLU A 466 -74.46 -14.74 9.31
C GLU A 466 -73.58 -13.47 9.45
N GLY A 467 -74.22 -12.31 9.68
CA GLY A 467 -73.51 -11.07 9.91
C GLY A 467 -72.58 -11.09 11.12
N LEU A 468 -73.08 -11.65 12.24
CA LEU A 468 -72.31 -11.81 13.47
C LEU A 468 -71.24 -12.93 13.34
N ALA A 469 -71.51 -13.99 12.56
CA ALA A 469 -70.47 -14.98 12.21
C ALA A 469 -69.33 -14.38 11.44
N ALA A 470 -69.66 -13.55 10.45
CA ALA A 470 -68.63 -12.81 9.71
C ALA A 470 -67.80 -11.86 10.61
N GLN A 471 -68.47 -11.14 11.51
CA GLN A 471 -67.79 -10.27 12.48
C GLN A 471 -66.89 -11.06 13.43
N ARG A 472 -67.38 -12.19 13.96
CA ARG A 472 -66.57 -13.09 14.77
C ARG A 472 -65.36 -13.61 14.04
N GLN A 473 -65.47 -13.93 12.75
CA GLN A 473 -64.35 -14.36 11.93
C GLN A 473 -63.26 -13.23 11.82
N ILE A 474 -63.66 -11.99 11.58
CA ILE A 474 -62.76 -10.85 11.52
C ILE A 474 -61.96 -10.71 12.84
N VAL A 475 -62.67 -10.72 13.99
CA VAL A 475 -62.01 -10.62 15.30
C VAL A 475 -61.10 -11.81 15.58
N SER A 476 -61.49 -13.02 15.12
CA SER A 476 -60.65 -14.22 15.23
C SER A 476 -59.38 -14.11 14.41
N GLU A 477 -59.48 -13.56 13.18
CA GLU A 477 -58.30 -13.29 12.33
C GLU A 477 -57.38 -12.26 12.97
N GLU A 478 -57.90 -11.15 13.50
CA GLU A 478 -57.12 -10.16 14.26
C GLU A 478 -56.45 -10.76 15.50
N SER A 479 -57.18 -11.64 16.21
CA SER A 479 -56.64 -12.34 17.38
C SER A 479 -55.53 -13.32 17.03
N SER A 480 -55.59 -13.94 15.86
CA SER A 480 -54.51 -14.81 15.35
C SER A 480 -53.21 -14.05 15.11
N ARG A 481 -53.28 -12.76 14.75
CA ARG A 481 -52.13 -11.86 14.51
C ARG A 481 -51.44 -11.44 15.81
N LEU A 482 -51.99 -11.74 16.98
CA LEU A 482 -51.30 -11.58 18.26
C LEU A 482 -50.12 -12.54 18.41
N ARG A 483 -50.09 -13.62 17.64
CA ARG A 483 -48.94 -14.50 17.51
C ARG A 483 -48.07 -14.05 16.34
N VAL A 484 -47.03 -13.31 16.66
CA VAL A 484 -46.11 -12.77 15.65
C VAL A 484 -45.19 -13.86 15.16
N THR A 485 -45.19 -14.11 13.85
CA THR A 485 -44.39 -15.17 13.23
C THR A 485 -43.35 -14.60 12.26
N SER A 486 -42.31 -15.37 11.96
CA SER A 486 -41.29 -14.99 10.97
C SER A 486 -41.84 -15.21 9.56
N PRO A 487 -41.77 -14.21 8.66
CA PRO A 487 -42.20 -14.39 7.28
C PRO A 487 -41.20 -15.21 6.45
N ILE A 488 -39.91 -15.26 6.84
CA ILE A 488 -38.84 -15.97 6.15
C ILE A 488 -38.11 -16.93 7.08
N ALA A 489 -37.43 -17.91 6.51
CA ALA A 489 -36.48 -18.73 7.26
C ALA A 489 -35.12 -17.96 7.33
N GLY A 490 -34.54 -17.87 8.51
CA GLY A 490 -33.30 -17.14 8.72
C GLY A 490 -32.85 -17.11 10.16
N VAL A 491 -32.01 -16.16 10.50
CA VAL A 491 -31.48 -15.92 11.84
C VAL A 491 -32.05 -14.61 12.39
N VAL A 492 -32.40 -14.56 13.66
CA VAL A 492 -32.88 -13.36 14.35
C VAL A 492 -31.70 -12.42 14.60
N VAL A 493 -31.70 -11.24 13.98
CA VAL A 493 -30.61 -10.25 14.05
C VAL A 493 -30.82 -9.22 15.16
N THR A 494 -32.07 -9.13 15.68
CA THR A 494 -32.42 -8.10 16.67
C THR A 494 -31.73 -8.36 18.00
N SER A 495 -30.86 -7.45 18.39
CA SER A 495 -30.21 -7.49 19.71
C SER A 495 -31.22 -7.22 20.81
N ARG A 496 -31.07 -7.95 21.93
CA ARG A 496 -31.86 -7.76 23.14
C ARG A 496 -33.39 -7.89 22.94
N ILE A 497 -33.81 -8.79 22.07
CA ILE A 497 -35.26 -9.04 21.84
C ILE A 497 -36.01 -9.36 23.12
N ASN A 498 -35.36 -9.97 24.13
CA ASN A 498 -35.90 -10.30 25.42
C ASN A 498 -36.34 -9.08 26.27
N ASP A 499 -35.75 -7.89 26.01
CA ASP A 499 -36.10 -6.65 26.70
C ASP A 499 -37.51 -6.15 26.32
N LEU A 500 -38.11 -6.72 25.27
CA LEU A 500 -39.50 -6.43 24.89
C LEU A 500 -40.50 -7.07 25.82
N LEU A 501 -40.13 -8.03 26.65
CA LEU A 501 -41.03 -8.71 27.56
C LEU A 501 -41.73 -7.73 28.52
N GLY A 502 -43.04 -7.76 28.57
CA GLY A 502 -43.85 -6.85 29.38
C GLY A 502 -44.10 -5.47 28.78
N SER A 503 -43.46 -5.11 27.66
CA SER A 503 -43.70 -3.82 27.01
C SER A 503 -44.94 -3.83 26.15
N TYR A 504 -45.64 -2.67 26.09
CA TYR A 504 -46.75 -2.44 25.18
C TYR A 504 -46.24 -1.98 23.81
N LEU A 505 -46.65 -2.69 22.76
CA LEU A 505 -46.28 -2.42 21.39
C LEU A 505 -47.49 -1.94 20.58
N PRO A 506 -47.51 -0.69 20.08
CA PRO A 506 -48.47 -0.23 19.08
C PRO A 506 -48.38 -1.02 17.78
N ALA A 507 -49.45 -1.08 17.00
CA ALA A 507 -49.41 -1.64 15.65
C ALA A 507 -48.39 -0.88 14.79
N GLY A 508 -47.63 -1.62 13.95
CA GLY A 508 -46.54 -1.06 13.11
C GLY A 508 -45.17 -1.04 13.78
N THR A 509 -45.09 -1.27 15.12
CA THR A 509 -43.79 -1.27 15.84
C THR A 509 -42.92 -2.44 15.38
N LYS A 510 -41.65 -2.17 15.12
CA LYS A 510 -40.63 -3.19 14.80
C LYS A 510 -40.40 -4.08 16.04
N ILE A 511 -40.58 -5.39 15.88
CA ILE A 511 -40.34 -6.39 16.92
C ILE A 511 -39.02 -7.08 16.72
N ALA A 512 -38.85 -7.63 15.53
CA ALA A 512 -37.67 -8.43 15.19
C ALA A 512 -37.24 -8.18 13.74
N GLU A 513 -36.02 -8.54 13.47
CA GLU A 513 -35.46 -8.57 12.13
C GLU A 513 -34.87 -9.95 11.91
N VAL A 514 -35.26 -10.59 10.82
CA VAL A 514 -34.81 -11.94 10.45
C VAL A 514 -34.09 -11.84 9.11
N ALA A 515 -32.91 -12.41 9.04
CA ALA A 515 -32.07 -12.36 7.82
C ALA A 515 -31.65 -13.77 7.40
N ASP A 516 -31.69 -14.05 6.09
CA ASP A 516 -31.16 -15.29 5.52
C ASP A 516 -29.67 -15.14 5.20
N TYR A 517 -28.84 -15.81 5.97
CA TYR A 517 -27.36 -15.83 5.77
C TYR A 517 -26.88 -17.01 4.93
N LYS A 518 -27.76 -17.89 4.41
CA LYS A 518 -27.34 -18.98 3.51
C LYS A 518 -26.85 -18.44 2.17
N THR A 519 -27.48 -17.39 1.71
CA THR A 519 -27.09 -16.64 0.52
C THR A 519 -26.81 -15.20 0.90
N MET A 520 -25.69 -14.67 0.40
CA MET A 520 -25.31 -13.28 0.59
C MET A 520 -25.43 -12.54 -0.74
N THR A 521 -25.76 -11.28 -0.68
CA THR A 521 -25.78 -10.39 -1.84
C THR A 521 -24.64 -9.38 -1.69
N ALA A 522 -23.72 -9.37 -2.66
CA ALA A 522 -22.73 -8.33 -2.75
C ALA A 522 -23.33 -7.12 -3.49
N ARG A 523 -23.57 -6.03 -2.76
CA ARG A 523 -23.98 -4.74 -3.35
C ARG A 523 -22.75 -4.01 -3.84
N ILE A 524 -22.58 -3.95 -5.17
CA ILE A 524 -21.42 -3.37 -5.83
C ILE A 524 -21.75 -1.94 -6.24
N TYR A 525 -20.98 -0.98 -5.74
CA TYR A 525 -21.08 0.42 -6.10
C TYR A 525 -20.20 0.71 -7.31
N ILE A 526 -20.83 0.97 -8.43
CA ILE A 526 -20.22 1.19 -9.74
C ILE A 526 -20.28 2.68 -10.06
N PRO A 527 -19.14 3.36 -10.31
CA PRO A 527 -19.15 4.77 -10.69
C PRO A 527 -19.92 5.02 -12.00
N GLU A 528 -20.61 6.15 -12.11
CA GLU A 528 -21.43 6.53 -13.26
C GLU A 528 -20.67 6.41 -14.60
N TYR A 529 -19.43 6.90 -14.65
CA TYR A 529 -18.63 6.86 -15.88
C TYR A 529 -18.32 5.44 -16.39
N SER A 530 -18.50 4.41 -15.57
CA SER A 530 -18.24 3.00 -15.90
C SER A 530 -19.50 2.17 -16.06
N VAL A 531 -20.66 2.63 -15.59
CA VAL A 531 -21.90 1.84 -15.57
C VAL A 531 -22.40 1.51 -16.97
N ARG A 532 -22.15 2.39 -17.94
CA ARG A 532 -22.56 2.22 -19.35
C ARG A 532 -22.02 0.92 -20.00
N ASP A 533 -20.88 0.46 -19.54
CA ASP A 533 -20.23 -0.74 -20.07
C ASP A 533 -20.70 -2.03 -19.38
N VAL A 534 -21.43 -1.94 -18.26
CA VAL A 534 -21.87 -3.08 -17.45
C VAL A 534 -23.24 -3.57 -17.91
N ARG A 535 -23.41 -4.88 -18.03
CA ARG A 535 -24.68 -5.53 -18.42
C ARG A 535 -25.07 -6.60 -17.42
N LEU A 536 -26.34 -6.92 -17.35
CA LEU A 536 -26.83 -8.06 -16.56
C LEU A 536 -26.17 -9.36 -17.05
N GLY A 537 -25.85 -10.26 -16.13
CA GLY A 537 -25.13 -11.49 -16.42
C GLY A 537 -23.60 -11.31 -16.53
N THR A 538 -23.07 -10.09 -16.37
CA THR A 538 -21.63 -9.84 -16.37
C THR A 538 -20.96 -10.63 -15.24
N TRP A 539 -19.90 -11.37 -15.59
CA TRP A 539 -19.09 -12.10 -14.61
C TRP A 539 -18.36 -11.14 -13.68
N ALA A 540 -18.48 -11.39 -12.39
CA ALA A 540 -17.89 -10.59 -11.33
C ALA A 540 -16.90 -11.41 -10.51
N ARG A 541 -15.78 -10.80 -10.18
CA ARG A 541 -14.78 -11.31 -9.24
C ARG A 541 -14.75 -10.41 -8.02
N LEU A 542 -15.07 -10.97 -6.86
CA LEU A 542 -15.20 -10.28 -5.59
C LEU A 542 -13.99 -10.61 -4.71
N GLN A 543 -13.23 -9.61 -4.32
CA GLN A 543 -12.10 -9.75 -3.42
C GLN A 543 -12.44 -9.08 -2.09
N LEU A 544 -12.70 -9.89 -1.06
CA LEU A 544 -12.87 -9.40 0.30
C LEU A 544 -11.53 -8.94 0.90
N ARG A 545 -11.58 -7.95 1.77
CA ARG A 545 -10.38 -7.51 2.52
C ARG A 545 -9.88 -8.58 3.51
N SER A 546 -10.78 -9.39 4.05
CA SER A 546 -10.49 -10.44 5.03
C SER A 546 -10.05 -11.77 4.43
N ARG A 547 -10.13 -11.96 3.10
CA ARG A 547 -9.90 -13.25 2.45
C ARG A 547 -8.96 -13.11 1.25
N LEU A 548 -7.92 -13.95 1.18
CA LEU A 548 -6.96 -13.95 0.07
C LEU A 548 -7.56 -14.50 -1.24
N ARG A 549 -8.47 -15.46 -1.16
CA ARG A 549 -9.09 -16.06 -2.35
C ARG A 549 -10.32 -15.26 -2.78
N PRO A 550 -10.40 -14.83 -4.03
CA PRO A 550 -11.58 -14.15 -4.55
C PRO A 550 -12.76 -15.10 -4.71
N ILE A 551 -13.96 -14.54 -4.61
CA ILE A 551 -15.22 -15.21 -4.90
C ILE A 551 -15.67 -14.77 -6.28
N SER A 552 -16.24 -15.67 -7.07
CA SER A 552 -16.81 -15.37 -8.37
C SER A 552 -18.33 -15.46 -8.34
N GLY A 553 -19.01 -14.60 -9.09
CA GLY A 553 -20.44 -14.59 -9.24
C GLY A 553 -20.84 -13.91 -10.55
N THR A 554 -22.12 -13.76 -10.80
CA THR A 554 -22.67 -13.04 -11.94
C THR A 554 -23.56 -11.90 -11.45
N LEU A 555 -23.53 -10.78 -12.16
CA LEU A 555 -24.37 -9.63 -11.88
C LEU A 555 -25.83 -9.98 -12.15
N ALA A 556 -26.61 -10.08 -11.08
CA ALA A 556 -28.02 -10.48 -11.13
C ALA A 556 -28.95 -9.28 -11.42
N ALA A 557 -28.66 -8.13 -10.84
CA ALA A 557 -29.43 -6.91 -11.04
C ALA A 557 -28.54 -5.67 -11.04
N LEU A 558 -29.02 -4.61 -11.67
CA LEU A 558 -28.40 -3.28 -11.69
C LEU A 558 -29.53 -2.28 -11.42
N ALA A 559 -29.41 -1.52 -10.34
CA ALA A 559 -30.38 -0.50 -9.97
C ALA A 559 -30.37 0.64 -11.00
N PRO A 560 -31.55 1.08 -11.49
CA PRO A 560 -31.63 2.18 -12.45
C PRO A 560 -31.48 3.57 -11.82
N VAL A 561 -31.39 3.65 -10.50
CA VAL A 561 -31.28 4.89 -9.73
C VAL A 561 -29.92 4.92 -9.06
N ASP A 562 -29.32 6.09 -8.99
CA ASP A 562 -28.10 6.34 -8.26
C ASP A 562 -28.31 6.13 -6.74
N ALA A 563 -27.29 5.73 -6.05
CA ALA A 563 -27.29 5.52 -4.61
C ALA A 563 -26.08 6.22 -3.99
N GLU A 564 -26.30 6.76 -2.81
CA GLU A 564 -25.19 7.20 -1.97
C GLU A 564 -24.32 5.99 -1.60
N ILE A 565 -23.00 6.20 -1.64
CA ILE A 565 -22.06 5.16 -1.27
C ILE A 565 -22.20 4.86 0.24
N ASP A 566 -22.17 3.59 0.60
CA ASP A 566 -22.22 3.16 2.00
C ASP A 566 -21.05 3.81 2.78
N PRO A 567 -21.31 4.45 3.93
CA PRO A 567 -20.28 5.05 4.78
C PRO A 567 -19.13 4.10 5.14
N ALA A 568 -19.39 2.79 5.23
CA ALA A 568 -18.37 1.77 5.50
C ALA A 568 -17.35 1.62 4.36
N LEU A 569 -17.66 2.08 3.15
CA LEU A 569 -16.80 2.03 1.98
C LEU A 569 -15.96 3.30 1.77
N VAL A 570 -16.30 4.38 2.45
CA VAL A 570 -15.64 5.67 2.30
C VAL A 570 -14.57 5.81 3.36
N GLU A 571 -13.31 5.79 2.96
CA GLU A 571 -12.24 6.32 3.80
C GLU A 571 -12.40 7.85 3.83
N LYS A 572 -12.71 8.43 4.99
CA LYS A 572 -12.94 9.88 5.18
C LYS A 572 -11.80 10.74 4.62
N ALA A 573 -10.58 10.21 4.55
CA ALA A 573 -9.41 10.88 3.98
C ALA A 573 -9.46 11.06 2.44
N GLN A 574 -10.28 10.31 1.72
CA GLN A 574 -10.35 10.41 0.25
C GLN A 574 -11.30 11.51 -0.25
N LEU A 575 -12.07 12.11 0.63
CA LEU A 575 -13.10 13.11 0.27
C LEU A 575 -12.72 14.56 0.57
N ASN A 576 -11.44 14.88 0.72
CA ASN A 576 -11.00 16.27 0.95
C ASN A 576 -11.46 17.19 -0.21
N GLY A 577 -12.72 17.65 -0.13
CA GLY A 577 -13.30 18.64 -1.04
C GLY A 577 -13.74 18.12 -2.43
N ILE A 578 -13.66 16.83 -2.71
CA ILE A 578 -14.10 16.24 -3.98
C ILE A 578 -15.49 15.63 -3.77
N VAL A 579 -16.47 16.11 -4.53
CA VAL A 579 -17.80 15.48 -4.59
C VAL A 579 -17.63 14.12 -5.26
N PRO A 580 -17.95 12.98 -4.59
CA PRO A 580 -17.87 11.68 -5.22
C PRO A 580 -18.83 11.61 -6.42
N PRO A 581 -18.47 10.92 -7.51
CA PRO A 581 -19.40 10.72 -8.61
C PRO A 581 -20.62 9.92 -8.13
N PRO A 582 -21.79 10.06 -8.76
CA PRO A 582 -22.93 9.20 -8.51
C PRO A 582 -22.56 7.73 -8.72
N TYR A 583 -23.09 6.85 -7.86
CA TYR A 583 -22.85 5.41 -7.95
C TYR A 583 -24.14 4.68 -8.28
N TYR A 584 -24.03 3.67 -9.12
CA TYR A 584 -25.10 2.72 -9.42
C TYR A 584 -24.83 1.41 -8.70
N VAL A 585 -25.88 0.81 -8.14
CA VAL A 585 -25.74 -0.41 -7.35
C VAL A 585 -26.03 -1.63 -8.20
N GLY A 586 -25.01 -2.48 -8.36
CA GLY A 586 -25.15 -3.81 -8.92
C GLY A 586 -25.23 -4.87 -7.82
N SER A 587 -26.05 -5.91 -7.98
CA SER A 587 -26.15 -7.03 -7.04
C SER A 587 -25.57 -8.30 -7.61
N VAL A 588 -24.75 -8.99 -6.82
CA VAL A 588 -24.19 -10.31 -7.13
C VAL A 588 -24.55 -11.27 -6.00
N SER A 589 -25.25 -12.35 -6.31
CA SER A 589 -25.56 -13.40 -5.34
C SER A 589 -24.34 -14.31 -5.12
N VAL A 590 -24.04 -14.59 -3.86
CA VAL A 590 -22.92 -15.41 -3.42
C VAL A 590 -23.40 -16.41 -2.38
N ALA A 591 -23.11 -17.69 -2.57
CA ALA A 591 -23.38 -18.71 -1.56
C ALA A 591 -22.45 -18.50 -0.35
N ASN A 592 -23.00 -18.54 0.85
CA ASN A 592 -22.23 -18.40 2.09
C ASN A 592 -21.76 -19.78 2.57
N ASP A 593 -20.47 -19.92 2.74
CA ASP A 593 -19.82 -21.10 3.34
C ASP A 593 -19.75 -21.04 4.87
N GLY A 594 -20.48 -20.11 5.49
CA GLY A 594 -20.49 -19.86 6.95
C GLY A 594 -19.39 -18.88 7.40
N THR A 595 -18.55 -18.40 6.49
CA THR A 595 -17.46 -17.46 6.80
C THR A 595 -17.76 -16.02 6.39
N LEU A 596 -18.83 -15.80 5.61
CA LEU A 596 -19.22 -14.49 5.14
C LEU A 596 -20.19 -13.85 6.15
N LEU A 597 -19.83 -12.68 6.63
CA LEU A 597 -20.60 -11.90 7.58
C LEU A 597 -21.16 -10.65 6.90
N GLU A 598 -22.29 -10.17 7.41
CA GLU A 598 -22.88 -8.90 7.00
C GLU A 598 -21.94 -7.73 7.27
N GLY A 599 -21.93 -6.75 6.37
CA GLY A 599 -21.05 -5.57 6.48
C GLY A 599 -19.61 -5.81 6.03
N MET A 600 -19.22 -7.03 5.64
CA MET A 600 -17.91 -7.25 5.06
C MET A 600 -17.77 -6.50 3.73
N THR A 601 -16.63 -5.81 3.56
CA THR A 601 -16.35 -4.97 2.39
C THR A 601 -15.22 -5.55 1.54
N GLY A 602 -15.20 -5.13 0.28
CA GLY A 602 -14.16 -5.54 -0.65
C GLY A 602 -14.20 -4.80 -1.99
N ASN A 603 -13.33 -5.24 -2.89
CA ASN A 603 -13.26 -4.73 -4.26
C ASN A 603 -13.85 -5.74 -5.23
N ALA A 604 -14.68 -5.26 -6.15
CA ALA A 604 -15.29 -6.05 -7.22
C ALA A 604 -14.65 -5.70 -8.57
N LYS A 605 -14.40 -6.70 -9.39
CA LYS A 605 -14.02 -6.55 -10.79
C LYS A 605 -15.09 -7.22 -11.67
N LEU A 606 -15.78 -6.41 -12.47
CA LEU A 606 -16.79 -6.84 -13.41
C LEU A 606 -16.16 -6.99 -14.79
N PHE A 607 -16.17 -8.19 -15.36
CA PHE A 607 -15.64 -8.45 -16.70
C PHE A 607 -16.63 -7.99 -17.77
N VAL A 608 -16.29 -6.90 -18.46
CA VAL A 608 -17.18 -6.29 -19.43
C VAL A 608 -16.99 -6.86 -20.82
N ARG A 609 -15.77 -6.81 -21.32
CA ARG A 609 -15.43 -7.25 -22.68
C ARG A 609 -13.92 -7.46 -22.82
N ARG A 610 -13.52 -8.03 -23.94
CA ARG A 610 -12.12 -8.02 -24.35
C ARG A 610 -11.85 -6.80 -25.21
N ARG A 611 -10.76 -6.12 -24.95
CA ARG A 611 -10.32 -4.96 -25.74
C ARG A 611 -8.96 -5.20 -26.38
N SER A 612 -8.70 -4.45 -27.44
CA SER A 612 -7.36 -4.32 -28.00
C SER A 612 -6.53 -3.30 -27.23
N LEU A 613 -5.22 -3.40 -27.31
CA LEU A 613 -4.31 -2.40 -26.72
C LEU A 613 -4.58 -0.99 -27.26
N ALA A 614 -4.81 -0.87 -28.57
CA ALA A 614 -5.19 0.40 -29.19
C ALA A 614 -6.50 0.96 -28.60
N GLY A 615 -7.50 0.10 -28.37
CA GLY A 615 -8.77 0.49 -27.75
C GLY A 615 -8.62 0.92 -26.28
N MET A 616 -7.70 0.30 -25.53
CA MET A 616 -7.41 0.71 -24.15
C MET A 616 -6.71 2.07 -24.11
N LEU A 617 -5.69 2.27 -24.95
CA LEU A 617 -4.97 3.54 -25.04
C LEU A 617 -5.89 4.67 -25.54
N GLY A 618 -6.74 4.39 -26.53
CA GLY A 618 -7.72 5.35 -27.04
C GLY A 618 -8.71 5.79 -25.96
N ARG A 619 -9.24 4.84 -25.18
CA ARG A 619 -10.13 5.16 -24.06
C ARG A 619 -9.43 5.96 -22.97
N PHE A 620 -8.22 5.53 -22.58
CA PHE A 620 -7.42 6.29 -21.60
C PHE A 620 -7.23 7.74 -22.06
N GLY A 621 -6.93 7.95 -23.34
CA GLY A 621 -6.83 9.28 -23.92
C GLY A 621 -8.16 10.06 -23.91
N LEU A 622 -9.27 9.41 -24.28
CA LEU A 622 -10.61 10.02 -24.25
C LEU A 622 -11.04 10.35 -22.82
N ASP A 623 -10.91 9.40 -21.88
CA ASP A 623 -11.24 9.63 -20.48
C ASP A 623 -10.39 10.78 -19.88
N LEU A 624 -9.14 10.93 -20.31
CA LEU A 624 -8.26 12.02 -19.87
C LEU A 624 -8.71 13.36 -20.44
N VAL A 625 -9.23 13.39 -21.66
CA VAL A 625 -9.77 14.60 -22.30
C VAL A 625 -11.15 14.92 -21.72
N GLU A 626 -12.06 13.97 -21.65
CA GLU A 626 -13.43 14.17 -21.12
C GLU A 626 -13.39 14.69 -19.67
N ARG A 627 -12.58 14.08 -18.79
CA ARG A 627 -12.46 14.53 -17.40
C ARG A 627 -11.83 15.90 -17.23
N ARG A 628 -11.21 16.44 -18.27
CA ARG A 628 -10.45 17.68 -18.19
C ARG A 628 -11.10 18.86 -18.91
N PHE A 629 -11.93 18.59 -19.89
CA PHE A 629 -12.54 19.63 -20.73
C PHE A 629 -14.07 19.65 -20.65
N TRP A 630 -14.65 18.73 -19.91
CA TRP A 630 -16.05 18.64 -19.54
C TRP A 630 -16.14 18.41 -18.02
#